data_8a1f2431a858453d78697464267a5d88
#
_entry.id   8a1f2431a858453d78697464267a5d88
#
_cell.length_a   1.000
_cell.length_b   1.000
_cell.length_c   1.000
_cell.angle_alpha   90.00
_cell.angle_beta   90.00
_cell.angle_gamma   90.00
#
_symmetry.space_group_name_H-M   'P 1'
#
loop_
_entity.id
_entity.type
_entity.pdbx_description
1 polymer ?
#
loop_
_entity_poly.entity_id
_entity_poly.type
_entity_poly.pdbx_seq_one_letter_code
_entity_poly.pdbx_strand_id
1 'polypeptide(L)'
;YTSVLEGATPFSGDDLRNFRDAVQFLDGAFHHYRTKSYSRLVRLHNEVTDGSLNAEQIKDKVSDKADQLSDLIVETRRILLIKVGMGEGVRRTKGLDCHPNVAVGEVSGHFVKLPSNYSNLNQVPVTTAADMRTGVYYTTHANKRAFPFFALDHNPVKNNSFKPEEYVAIPFEIGAWNIVCYIHKTRGYIELEPGLLNLFPFSKIDNVIKKQPDGIFILGCPNSDMKDLGYYHDKENDLLVGLIPGLDECQYFGYGKKPMLTLHNVLCILKGDLPLHCGATRYVVRFDEKTNEPYIFDSLIKADDMGRAILQKNGSDEEVPYFYGTETGAFACLDGFSEYAKMQMEGREIGYNKHSGTNARQIVPVTEYSEISTGSELDILLYLNNYHIIPKGESCMKADMVPNDALEHFRSGARVAAGSTQTHRGEVEISYWANPFPLLKDKEWKDLPEHTDLCEKFEKIEKRFFDNFQKRVSEGKMKIGVAHSMLMAGVYKESTDDVLKKGGFTERDMVEHHGPERAAHDMINLIKKTAIEKRKRLGKDIKQVDVTIATIGDSRTGKSEMAEKMEGVLSMSLI
;
A
#
# COMPACT_ATOMS: atom_id res chain seq x y z
N TYR A 1 -24.93 23.00 -8.13
CA TYR A 1 -25.31 21.92 -7.22
C TYR A 1 -26.74 21.46 -7.51
N THR A 2 -27.72 22.37 -7.44
CA THR A 2 -29.14 22.08 -7.69
C THR A 2 -29.38 21.55 -9.11
N SER A 3 -28.76 22.16 -10.13
CA SER A 3 -28.92 21.73 -11.53
C SER A 3 -28.38 20.32 -11.81
N VAL A 4 -27.36 19.87 -11.07
CA VAL A 4 -26.84 18.49 -11.18
C VAL A 4 -27.82 17.50 -10.53
N LEU A 5 -28.41 17.85 -9.40
CA LEU A 5 -29.42 17.03 -8.74
C LEU A 5 -30.70 16.88 -9.60
N GLU A 6 -31.05 17.91 -10.38
CA GLU A 6 -32.21 17.92 -11.28
C GLU A 6 -31.98 17.17 -12.61
N GLY A 7 -30.83 16.56 -12.80
CA GLY A 7 -30.55 15.69 -13.95
C GLY A 7 -29.87 16.38 -15.13
N ALA A 8 -29.60 17.69 -15.06
CA ALA A 8 -28.76 18.37 -16.03
C ALA A 8 -27.29 17.99 -15.85
N THR A 9 -26.59 17.68 -16.91
CA THR A 9 -25.12 17.58 -16.92
C THR A 9 -24.56 18.80 -17.64
N PRO A 10 -24.50 19.95 -16.96
CA PRO A 10 -24.07 21.18 -17.61
C PRO A 10 -22.56 21.28 -17.82
N PHE A 11 -21.80 20.29 -17.36
CA PHE A 11 -20.35 20.32 -17.35
C PHE A 11 -19.75 19.40 -18.42
N SER A 12 -18.76 19.89 -19.14
CA SER A 12 -17.95 19.14 -20.12
C SER A 12 -16.47 19.52 -19.97
N GLY A 13 -15.57 18.63 -20.40
CA GLY A 13 -14.14 18.92 -20.41
C GLY A 13 -13.57 19.25 -19.02
N ASP A 14 -12.88 20.38 -18.90
CA ASP A 14 -12.22 20.80 -17.67
C ASP A 14 -13.19 21.18 -16.55
N ASP A 15 -14.36 21.71 -16.87
CA ASP A 15 -15.39 22.02 -15.89
C ASP A 15 -15.93 20.76 -15.21
N LEU A 16 -16.11 19.68 -15.98
CA LEU A 16 -16.51 18.38 -15.42
C LEU A 16 -15.40 17.80 -14.51
N ARG A 17 -14.12 17.99 -14.90
CA ARG A 17 -12.97 17.57 -14.07
C ARG A 17 -12.96 18.36 -12.76
N ASN A 18 -13.00 19.68 -12.83
CA ASN A 18 -13.02 20.56 -11.64
C ASN A 18 -14.20 20.25 -10.73
N PHE A 19 -15.36 19.93 -11.31
CA PHE A 19 -16.53 19.56 -10.52
C PHE A 19 -16.36 18.20 -9.83
N ARG A 20 -15.76 17.21 -10.52
CA ARG A 20 -15.41 15.91 -9.93
C ARG A 20 -14.42 16.07 -8.77
N ASP A 21 -13.37 16.88 -8.96
CA ASP A 21 -12.38 17.17 -7.93
C ASP A 21 -13.04 17.84 -6.70
N ALA A 22 -13.96 18.78 -6.93
CA ALA A 22 -14.73 19.41 -5.86
C ALA A 22 -15.63 18.40 -5.12
N VAL A 23 -16.29 17.48 -5.83
CA VAL A 23 -17.11 16.42 -5.23
C VAL A 23 -16.23 15.46 -4.41
N GLN A 24 -15.08 15.10 -4.93
CA GLN A 24 -14.12 14.23 -4.25
C GLN A 24 -13.54 14.88 -2.98
N PHE A 25 -13.23 16.18 -3.06
CA PHE A 25 -12.82 16.97 -1.90
C PHE A 25 -13.93 17.03 -0.82
N LEU A 26 -15.18 17.31 -1.24
CA LEU A 26 -16.33 17.33 -0.34
C LEU A 26 -16.59 15.96 0.29
N ASP A 27 -16.42 14.88 -0.49
CA ASP A 27 -16.54 13.52 0.00
C ASP A 27 -15.50 13.22 1.11
N GLY A 28 -14.25 13.58 0.88
CA GLY A 28 -13.19 13.49 1.88
C GLY A 28 -13.48 14.33 3.13
N ALA A 29 -13.95 15.56 2.95
CA ALA A 29 -14.33 16.45 4.05
C ALA A 29 -15.52 15.90 4.85
N PHE A 30 -16.55 15.38 4.19
CA PHE A 30 -17.68 14.73 4.86
C PHE A 30 -17.26 13.48 5.61
N HIS A 31 -16.41 12.66 5.02
CA HIS A 31 -15.88 11.47 5.68
C HIS A 31 -15.08 11.84 6.94
N HIS A 32 -14.21 12.84 6.84
CA HIS A 32 -13.43 13.35 7.97
C HIS A 32 -14.30 13.95 9.06
N TYR A 33 -15.27 14.80 8.69
CA TYR A 33 -16.18 15.42 9.63
C TYR A 33 -17.07 14.37 10.34
N ARG A 34 -17.59 13.42 9.59
CA ARG A 34 -18.39 12.31 10.11
C ARG A 34 -17.58 11.47 11.10
N THR A 35 -16.35 11.09 10.76
CA THR A 35 -15.47 10.30 11.64
C THR A 35 -15.17 11.05 12.93
N LYS A 36 -14.84 12.34 12.86
CA LYS A 36 -14.59 13.17 14.06
C LYS A 36 -15.84 13.37 14.90
N SER A 37 -16.96 13.67 14.29
CA SER A 37 -18.23 13.93 15.00
C SER A 37 -18.73 12.65 15.67
N TYR A 38 -18.61 11.51 15.01
CA TYR A 38 -18.98 10.21 15.57
C TYR A 38 -18.07 9.82 16.75
N SER A 39 -16.76 9.93 16.61
CA SER A 39 -15.81 9.65 17.69
C SER A 39 -16.02 10.57 18.89
N ARG A 40 -16.46 11.82 18.64
CA ARG A 40 -16.84 12.77 19.69
C ARG A 40 -18.14 12.38 20.37
N LEU A 41 -19.14 11.91 19.61
CA LEU A 41 -20.41 11.41 20.15
C LEU A 41 -20.22 10.13 20.97
N VAL A 42 -19.40 9.19 20.52
CA VAL A 42 -19.04 7.98 21.28
C VAL A 42 -18.29 8.34 22.57
N ARG A 43 -17.40 9.33 22.51
CA ARG A 43 -16.67 9.82 23.69
C ARG A 43 -17.61 10.49 24.69
N LEU A 44 -18.48 11.39 24.22
CA LEU A 44 -19.53 12.01 25.04
C LEU A 44 -20.48 10.97 25.64
N HIS A 45 -20.79 9.92 24.89
CA HIS A 45 -21.58 8.80 25.40
C HIS A 45 -20.85 8.06 26.55
N ASN A 46 -19.56 7.77 26.38
CA ASN A 46 -18.77 7.09 27.43
C ASN A 46 -18.59 8.01 28.66
N GLU A 47 -18.43 9.30 28.49
CA GLU A 47 -18.35 10.29 29.58
C GLU A 47 -19.69 10.45 30.33
N VAL A 48 -20.81 10.28 29.64
CA VAL A 48 -22.16 10.31 30.26
C VAL A 48 -22.49 9.00 30.96
N THR A 49 -21.93 7.86 30.53
CA THR A 49 -22.13 6.56 31.18
C THR A 49 -21.37 6.41 32.50
N ASP A 50 -20.32 7.20 32.72
CA ASP A 50 -19.55 7.18 33.98
C ASP A 50 -20.17 8.03 35.10
N GLY A 51 -21.27 8.74 34.85
CA GLY A 51 -21.87 9.64 35.84
C GLY A 51 -23.37 9.94 35.69
N SER A 52 -24.20 9.23 36.41
CA SER A 52 -25.46 9.68 37.07
C SER A 52 -26.63 10.28 36.27
N LEU A 53 -26.77 10.07 34.96
CA LEU A 53 -28.00 10.35 34.22
C LEU A 53 -28.55 9.06 33.61
N ASN A 54 -29.87 9.00 33.40
CA ASN A 54 -30.56 7.85 32.83
C ASN A 54 -30.06 7.58 31.40
N ALA A 55 -28.89 6.91 31.35
CA ALA A 55 -27.98 6.84 30.21
C ALA A 55 -28.59 6.12 29.01
N GLU A 56 -29.52 5.18 29.23
CA GLU A 56 -30.08 4.33 28.20
C GLU A 56 -30.96 5.10 27.20
N GLN A 57 -31.79 6.01 27.68
CA GLN A 57 -32.65 6.84 26.81
C GLN A 57 -31.89 7.91 26.01
N ILE A 58 -30.79 8.42 26.53
CA ILE A 58 -29.94 9.36 25.82
C ILE A 58 -29.08 8.61 24.79
N LYS A 59 -28.63 7.43 25.14
CA LYS A 59 -27.89 6.52 24.29
C LYS A 59 -28.65 6.19 23.00
N ASP A 60 -29.89 5.73 23.15
CA ASP A 60 -30.71 5.34 22.01
C ASP A 60 -31.03 6.53 21.10
N LYS A 61 -31.39 7.67 21.66
CA LYS A 61 -31.67 8.89 20.87
C LYS A 61 -30.44 9.47 20.14
N VAL A 62 -29.27 9.35 20.73
CA VAL A 62 -28.02 9.84 20.10
C VAL A 62 -27.57 8.86 19.03
N SER A 63 -27.71 7.55 19.27
CA SER A 63 -27.43 6.51 18.30
C SER A 63 -28.32 6.65 17.07
N ASP A 64 -29.64 6.68 17.25
CA ASP A 64 -30.62 6.80 16.16
C ASP A 64 -30.39 8.04 15.28
N LYS A 65 -30.08 9.19 15.88
CA LYS A 65 -29.81 10.42 15.13
C LYS A 65 -28.47 10.38 14.40
N ALA A 66 -27.46 9.76 15.01
CA ALA A 66 -26.17 9.57 14.36
C ALA A 66 -26.32 8.62 13.15
N ASP A 67 -27.15 7.60 13.26
CA ASP A 67 -27.45 6.67 12.17
C ASP A 67 -28.24 7.34 11.05
N GLN A 68 -29.30 8.07 11.37
CA GLN A 68 -30.08 8.85 10.39
C GLN A 68 -29.22 9.87 9.64
N LEU A 69 -28.35 10.59 10.33
CA LEU A 69 -27.42 11.52 9.68
C LEU A 69 -26.39 10.79 8.82
N SER A 70 -25.93 9.64 9.28
CA SER A 70 -25.03 8.77 8.55
C SER A 70 -25.64 8.30 7.23
N ASP A 71 -26.88 7.79 7.29
CA ASP A 71 -27.60 7.30 6.12
C ASP A 71 -27.90 8.43 5.12
N LEU A 72 -28.27 9.60 5.60
CA LEU A 72 -28.49 10.77 4.75
C LEU A 72 -27.21 11.21 4.04
N ILE A 73 -26.07 11.22 4.72
CA ILE A 73 -24.79 11.56 4.13
C ILE A 73 -24.40 10.54 3.05
N VAL A 74 -24.57 9.25 3.35
CA VAL A 74 -24.29 8.16 2.41
C VAL A 74 -25.15 8.27 1.15
N GLU A 75 -26.45 8.48 1.31
CA GLU A 75 -27.35 8.57 0.16
C GLU A 75 -27.09 9.85 -0.66
N THR A 76 -26.85 10.98 -0.02
CA THR A 76 -26.47 12.22 -0.71
C THR A 76 -25.18 12.04 -1.51
N ARG A 77 -24.17 11.42 -0.91
CA ARG A 77 -22.91 11.08 -1.56
C ARG A 77 -23.13 10.17 -2.76
N ARG A 78 -23.91 9.10 -2.60
CA ARG A 78 -24.23 8.13 -3.65
C ARG A 78 -24.86 8.83 -4.86
N ILE A 79 -25.87 9.68 -4.62
CA ILE A 79 -26.54 10.45 -5.68
C ILE A 79 -25.55 11.36 -6.40
N LEU A 80 -24.69 12.06 -5.68
CA LEU A 80 -23.70 12.96 -6.27
C LEU A 80 -22.70 12.22 -7.14
N LEU A 81 -22.13 11.11 -6.65
CA LEU A 81 -21.17 10.30 -7.39
C LEU A 81 -21.77 9.74 -8.68
N ILE A 82 -23.00 9.21 -8.62
CA ILE A 82 -23.72 8.72 -9.81
C ILE A 82 -23.93 9.86 -10.81
N LYS A 83 -24.39 11.04 -10.35
CA LYS A 83 -24.71 12.19 -11.21
C LYS A 83 -23.48 12.77 -11.93
N VAL A 84 -22.30 12.66 -11.33
CA VAL A 84 -21.04 13.10 -11.97
C VAL A 84 -20.34 11.99 -12.76
N GLY A 85 -20.98 10.83 -12.92
CA GLY A 85 -20.40 9.68 -13.61
C GLY A 85 -19.26 9.01 -12.85
N MET A 86 -19.22 9.14 -11.53
CA MET A 86 -18.30 8.45 -10.61
C MET A 86 -19.04 7.35 -9.82
N GLY A 87 -20.10 6.78 -10.40
CA GLY A 87 -20.90 5.71 -9.79
C GLY A 87 -20.19 4.35 -9.72
N GLU A 88 -19.11 4.20 -10.50
CA GLU A 88 -18.24 3.01 -10.44
C GLU A 88 -17.23 3.15 -9.31
N GLY A 89 -16.86 2.03 -8.69
CA GLY A 89 -15.84 1.96 -7.68
C GLY A 89 -16.36 1.67 -6.27
N VAL A 90 -15.50 1.88 -5.29
CA VAL A 90 -15.77 1.52 -3.89
C VAL A 90 -16.32 2.70 -3.12
N ARG A 91 -17.53 2.54 -2.59
CA ARG A 91 -18.17 3.50 -1.68
C ARG A 91 -18.00 3.00 -0.24
N ARG A 92 -17.39 3.80 0.62
CA ARG A 92 -17.09 3.43 2.00
C ARG A 92 -18.03 4.12 2.97
N THR A 93 -18.64 3.33 3.85
CA THR A 93 -19.44 3.83 4.96
C THR A 93 -18.91 3.29 6.27
N LYS A 94 -18.88 4.11 7.32
CA LYS A 94 -18.51 3.64 8.66
C LYS A 94 -19.62 2.75 9.21
N GLY A 95 -19.29 1.52 9.56
CA GLY A 95 -20.21 0.61 10.25
C GLY A 95 -20.32 0.95 11.72
N LEU A 96 -21.55 0.97 12.26
CA LEU A 96 -21.82 1.10 13.69
C LEU A 96 -21.94 -0.26 14.36
N ASP A 97 -22.37 -1.27 13.61
CA ASP A 97 -22.49 -2.64 14.05
C ASP A 97 -21.49 -3.53 13.35
N CYS A 98 -20.92 -4.46 14.11
CA CYS A 98 -20.03 -5.51 13.62
C CYS A 98 -20.73 -6.55 12.73
N HIS A 99 -21.77 -6.16 12.01
CA HIS A 99 -22.47 -7.07 11.13
C HIS A 99 -21.67 -7.27 9.83
N PRO A 100 -21.44 -8.54 9.46
CA PRO A 100 -20.53 -8.92 8.37
C PRO A 100 -21.07 -8.66 6.95
N ASN A 101 -22.20 -8.02 6.78
CA ASN A 101 -22.72 -7.71 5.45
C ASN A 101 -22.02 -6.50 4.86
N VAL A 102 -20.89 -6.75 4.26
CA VAL A 102 -19.88 -5.73 4.05
C VAL A 102 -19.80 -5.24 2.65
N ALA A 103 -20.04 -5.99 1.65
CA ALA A 103 -20.01 -5.44 0.32
C ALA A 103 -21.20 -5.94 -0.48
N VAL A 104 -22.03 -5.03 -0.91
CA VAL A 104 -22.99 -5.31 -1.98
C VAL A 104 -22.36 -4.77 -3.24
N GLY A 105 -21.79 -5.66 -4.04
CA GLY A 105 -21.35 -5.32 -5.37
C GLY A 105 -22.57 -5.07 -6.27
N GLU A 106 -22.61 -3.95 -6.95
CA GLU A 106 -23.49 -3.80 -8.10
C GLU A 106 -22.91 -4.65 -9.21
N VAL A 107 -23.61 -5.73 -9.54
CA VAL A 107 -23.22 -6.63 -10.61
C VAL A 107 -23.77 -6.07 -11.91
N SER A 108 -22.90 -5.69 -12.83
CA SER A 108 -23.33 -5.38 -14.20
C SER A 108 -23.70 -6.67 -14.94
N GLY A 109 -24.55 -6.57 -15.95
CA GLY A 109 -24.76 -7.69 -16.88
C GLY A 109 -23.55 -7.96 -17.80
N HIS A 110 -22.36 -7.49 -17.45
CA HIS A 110 -21.13 -7.60 -18.23
C HIS A 110 -20.19 -8.66 -17.65
N PHE A 111 -19.35 -9.22 -18.52
CA PHE A 111 -18.39 -10.26 -18.19
C PHE A 111 -16.98 -9.83 -18.58
N VAL A 112 -15.97 -10.38 -17.89
CA VAL A 112 -14.57 -10.13 -18.22
C VAL A 112 -14.26 -10.67 -19.60
N LYS A 113 -13.55 -9.90 -20.43
CA LYS A 113 -13.08 -10.36 -21.73
C LYS A 113 -11.85 -11.24 -21.57
N LEU A 114 -12.04 -12.56 -21.59
CA LEU A 114 -10.95 -13.54 -21.49
C LEU A 114 -10.86 -14.42 -22.76
N PRO A 115 -9.71 -15.02 -23.01
CA PRO A 115 -9.53 -16.04 -24.03
C PRO A 115 -10.46 -17.25 -23.82
N SER A 116 -10.73 -18.00 -24.90
CA SER A 116 -11.69 -19.10 -24.89
C SER A 116 -11.37 -20.24 -23.92
N ASN A 117 -10.10 -20.46 -23.63
CA ASN A 117 -9.63 -21.45 -22.65
C ASN A 117 -9.96 -21.09 -21.18
N TYR A 118 -10.44 -19.87 -20.93
CA TYR A 118 -10.94 -19.40 -19.64
C TYR A 118 -12.46 -19.16 -19.64
N SER A 119 -13.20 -19.80 -20.54
CA SER A 119 -14.64 -19.56 -20.78
C SER A 119 -15.51 -19.74 -19.53
N ASN A 120 -15.12 -20.60 -18.60
CA ASN A 120 -15.86 -20.78 -17.33
C ASN A 120 -15.84 -19.51 -16.47
N LEU A 121 -14.74 -18.77 -16.45
CA LEU A 121 -14.63 -17.52 -15.72
C LEU A 121 -15.35 -16.36 -16.41
N ASN A 122 -15.52 -16.42 -17.74
CA ASN A 122 -16.29 -15.44 -18.52
C ASN A 122 -17.79 -15.41 -18.18
N GLN A 123 -18.29 -16.34 -17.37
CA GLN A 123 -19.68 -16.38 -16.94
C GLN A 123 -19.88 -15.75 -15.56
N VAL A 124 -18.81 -15.37 -14.87
CA VAL A 124 -18.89 -14.64 -13.60
C VAL A 124 -19.13 -13.17 -13.90
N PRO A 125 -20.26 -12.59 -13.47
CA PRO A 125 -20.54 -11.17 -13.73
C PRO A 125 -19.52 -10.27 -13.02
N VAL A 126 -19.10 -9.20 -13.70
CA VAL A 126 -18.14 -8.24 -13.14
C VAL A 126 -18.83 -7.31 -12.14
N THR A 127 -18.26 -7.16 -10.97
CA THR A 127 -18.61 -6.13 -10.01
C THR A 127 -18.20 -4.76 -10.54
N THR A 128 -19.13 -3.82 -10.67
CA THR A 128 -18.88 -2.47 -11.19
C THR A 128 -18.72 -1.44 -10.10
N ALA A 129 -19.34 -1.68 -8.95
CA ALA A 129 -19.24 -0.83 -7.76
C ALA A 129 -19.44 -1.68 -6.52
N ALA A 130 -18.90 -1.26 -5.41
CA ALA A 130 -19.10 -1.91 -4.12
C ALA A 130 -19.41 -0.88 -3.03
N ASP A 131 -20.50 -1.11 -2.29
CA ASP A 131 -20.77 -0.41 -1.05
C ASP A 131 -20.12 -1.20 0.09
N MET A 132 -19.19 -0.56 0.79
CA MET A 132 -18.41 -1.20 1.83
C MET A 132 -18.54 -0.48 3.16
N ARG A 133 -18.76 -1.23 4.24
CA ARG A 133 -18.67 -0.72 5.62
C ARG A 133 -17.24 -0.85 6.12
N THR A 134 -16.74 0.19 6.76
CA THR A 134 -15.44 0.22 7.43
C THR A 134 -15.62 0.12 8.95
N GLY A 135 -14.55 -0.17 9.69
CA GLY A 135 -14.60 -0.43 11.13
C GLY A 135 -15.05 -1.87 11.45
N VAL A 136 -14.88 -2.79 10.53
CA VAL A 136 -15.28 -4.20 10.64
C VAL A 136 -14.07 -5.08 10.87
N TYR A 137 -14.25 -6.13 11.68
CA TYR A 137 -13.17 -7.04 12.07
C TYR A 137 -13.55 -8.48 11.80
N TYR A 138 -12.63 -9.22 11.19
CA TYR A 138 -12.75 -10.63 10.85
C TYR A 138 -11.73 -11.48 11.62
N THR A 139 -12.09 -12.73 11.86
CA THR A 139 -11.15 -13.76 12.33
C THR A 139 -11.00 -14.81 11.24
N THR A 140 -9.77 -14.99 10.76
CA THR A 140 -9.43 -15.97 9.73
C THR A 140 -8.81 -17.22 10.35
N HIS A 141 -8.87 -18.37 9.68
CA HIS A 141 -8.29 -19.63 10.16
C HIS A 141 -6.77 -19.54 10.32
N ALA A 142 -6.10 -18.95 9.35
CA ALA A 142 -4.67 -18.69 9.41
C ALA A 142 -4.39 -17.22 9.78
N ASN A 143 -3.30 -16.97 10.51
CA ASN A 143 -2.83 -15.63 10.87
C ASN A 143 -1.52 -15.22 10.19
N LYS A 144 -0.96 -16.09 9.35
CA LYS A 144 0.26 -15.85 8.55
C LYS A 144 0.24 -16.69 7.28
N ARG A 145 1.08 -16.34 6.32
CA ARG A 145 1.33 -17.21 5.16
C ARG A 145 2.33 -18.29 5.55
N ALA A 146 1.94 -19.54 5.40
CA ALA A 146 2.78 -20.69 5.64
C ALA A 146 3.53 -21.15 4.38
N PHE A 147 2.98 -20.86 3.19
CA PHE A 147 3.48 -21.33 1.91
C PHE A 147 3.83 -20.18 0.98
N PRO A 148 4.91 -20.28 0.20
CA PRO A 148 5.30 -19.29 -0.79
C PRO A 148 4.36 -19.31 -2.01
N PHE A 149 4.33 -18.20 -2.74
CA PHE A 149 3.59 -18.05 -3.99
C PHE A 149 4.59 -17.73 -5.10
N PHE A 150 4.80 -18.68 -6.03
CA PHE A 150 5.80 -18.56 -7.08
C PHE A 150 5.33 -19.16 -8.42
N ALA A 151 6.18 -19.15 -9.44
CA ALA A 151 5.83 -19.64 -10.77
C ALA A 151 5.54 -21.16 -10.75
N LEU A 152 4.54 -21.53 -11.52
CA LEU A 152 4.13 -22.91 -11.77
C LEU A 152 4.54 -23.34 -13.18
N ASP A 153 4.83 -24.63 -13.35
CA ASP A 153 5.09 -25.28 -14.63
C ASP A 153 3.82 -25.57 -15.44
N HIS A 154 2.66 -25.37 -14.83
CA HIS A 154 1.34 -25.63 -15.41
C HIS A 154 0.36 -24.49 -15.15
N ASN A 155 -0.67 -24.40 -15.98
CA ASN A 155 -1.77 -23.45 -15.77
C ASN A 155 -2.75 -23.99 -14.71
N PRO A 156 -2.82 -23.38 -13.52
CA PRO A 156 -3.62 -23.89 -12.40
C PRO A 156 -5.14 -23.78 -12.65
N VAL A 157 -5.56 -22.97 -13.63
CA VAL A 157 -6.98 -22.77 -13.98
C VAL A 157 -7.46 -23.83 -14.98
N LYS A 158 -6.59 -24.35 -15.82
CA LYS A 158 -6.95 -25.19 -16.96
C LYS A 158 -7.68 -26.48 -16.59
N ASN A 159 -7.34 -27.07 -15.44
CA ASN A 159 -7.89 -28.34 -14.97
C ASN A 159 -8.98 -28.18 -13.90
N ASN A 160 -9.29 -26.97 -13.51
CA ASN A 160 -10.27 -26.68 -12.46
C ASN A 160 -11.63 -26.35 -13.06
N SER A 161 -12.68 -26.94 -12.50
CA SER A 161 -14.06 -26.59 -12.84
C SER A 161 -14.53 -25.44 -11.96
N PHE A 162 -14.92 -24.35 -12.59
CA PHE A 162 -15.47 -23.17 -11.89
C PHE A 162 -16.99 -23.16 -12.07
N LYS A 163 -17.70 -22.94 -10.98
CA LYS A 163 -19.12 -22.65 -10.99
C LYS A 163 -19.30 -21.14 -10.83
N PRO A 164 -19.74 -20.43 -11.88
CA PRO A 164 -19.77 -18.96 -11.89
C PRO A 164 -20.55 -18.36 -10.72
N GLU A 165 -21.61 -19.03 -10.28
CA GLU A 165 -22.45 -18.62 -9.15
C GLU A 165 -21.74 -18.64 -7.79
N GLU A 166 -20.63 -19.38 -7.68
CA GLU A 166 -19.83 -19.49 -6.45
C GLU A 166 -18.77 -18.39 -6.32
N TYR A 167 -18.63 -17.51 -7.33
CA TYR A 167 -17.60 -16.47 -7.34
C TYR A 167 -18.17 -15.06 -7.47
N VAL A 168 -17.39 -14.09 -7.00
CA VAL A 168 -17.49 -12.68 -7.37
C VAL A 168 -16.25 -12.30 -8.18
N ALA A 169 -16.40 -11.45 -9.20
CA ALA A 169 -15.30 -10.97 -10.02
C ALA A 169 -15.11 -9.47 -9.79
N ILE A 170 -13.98 -9.09 -9.20
CA ILE A 170 -13.67 -7.71 -8.85
C ILE A 170 -12.47 -7.26 -9.66
N PRO A 171 -12.60 -6.22 -10.49
CA PRO A 171 -11.51 -5.67 -11.25
C PRO A 171 -10.70 -4.68 -10.39
N PHE A 172 -9.43 -4.94 -10.19
CA PHE A 172 -8.49 -4.05 -9.52
C PHE A 172 -7.48 -3.45 -10.51
N GLU A 173 -7.12 -2.18 -10.29
CA GLU A 173 -5.98 -1.55 -10.94
C GLU A 173 -4.81 -1.52 -9.96
N ILE A 174 -3.81 -2.37 -10.19
CA ILE A 174 -2.63 -2.48 -9.34
C ILE A 174 -1.43 -1.91 -10.08
N GLY A 175 -1.02 -0.71 -9.67
CA GLY A 175 -0.08 0.09 -10.46
C GLY A 175 -0.71 0.49 -11.80
N ALA A 176 -0.20 -0.04 -12.93
CA ALA A 176 -0.78 0.20 -14.26
C ALA A 176 -1.54 -1.02 -14.81
N TRP A 177 -1.63 -2.11 -14.04
CA TRP A 177 -2.12 -3.39 -14.52
C TRP A 177 -3.53 -3.67 -14.03
N ASN A 178 -4.40 -4.09 -14.94
CA ASN A 178 -5.76 -4.51 -14.60
C ASN A 178 -5.76 -5.99 -14.27
N ILE A 179 -5.97 -6.31 -12.99
CA ILE A 179 -6.03 -7.69 -12.49
C ILE A 179 -7.44 -7.95 -11.97
N VAL A 180 -8.11 -8.95 -12.54
CA VAL A 180 -9.43 -9.35 -12.05
C VAL A 180 -9.28 -10.44 -11.00
N CYS A 181 -9.76 -10.15 -9.78
CA CYS A 181 -9.79 -11.09 -8.69
C CYS A 181 -11.14 -11.82 -8.64
N TYR A 182 -11.11 -13.14 -8.81
CA TYR A 182 -12.23 -14.04 -8.63
C TYR A 182 -12.20 -14.62 -7.22
N ILE A 183 -13.09 -14.17 -6.35
CA ILE A 183 -13.13 -14.58 -4.94
C ILE A 183 -14.26 -15.60 -4.77
N HIS A 184 -13.93 -16.75 -4.22
CA HIS A 184 -14.93 -17.77 -3.90
C HIS A 184 -15.81 -17.32 -2.72
N LYS A 185 -17.14 -17.52 -2.81
CA LYS A 185 -18.12 -17.04 -1.83
C LYS A 185 -18.12 -17.79 -0.48
N THR A 186 -17.25 -18.79 -0.31
CA THR A 186 -17.07 -19.43 1.00
C THR A 186 -16.64 -18.39 2.05
N ARG A 187 -17.19 -18.51 3.24
CA ARG A 187 -17.03 -17.53 4.32
C ARG A 187 -15.58 -17.08 4.53
N GLY A 188 -14.64 -18.00 4.66
CA GLY A 188 -13.22 -17.67 4.93
C GLY A 188 -12.51 -16.91 3.80
N TYR A 189 -13.07 -16.88 2.56
CA TYR A 189 -12.50 -16.16 1.42
C TYR A 189 -13.26 -14.88 1.09
N ILE A 190 -14.60 -14.91 1.11
CA ILE A 190 -15.38 -13.71 0.85
C ILE A 190 -15.16 -12.62 1.91
N GLU A 191 -14.82 -13.01 3.12
CA GLU A 191 -14.43 -12.08 4.20
C GLU A 191 -13.11 -11.32 3.92
N LEU A 192 -12.32 -11.75 2.91
CA LEU A 192 -11.11 -11.04 2.47
C LEU A 192 -11.41 -9.90 1.49
N GLU A 193 -12.57 -9.94 0.83
CA GLU A 193 -13.00 -8.94 -0.15
C GLU A 193 -12.94 -7.51 0.38
N PRO A 194 -13.50 -7.17 1.55
CA PRO A 194 -13.49 -5.80 2.04
C PRO A 194 -12.10 -5.25 2.29
N GLY A 195 -11.19 -6.09 2.74
CA GLY A 195 -9.79 -5.70 2.89
C GLY A 195 -9.14 -5.37 1.55
N LEU A 196 -9.39 -6.16 0.51
CA LEU A 196 -8.87 -5.92 -0.83
C LEU A 196 -9.45 -4.62 -1.43
N LEU A 197 -10.76 -4.39 -1.27
CA LEU A 197 -11.43 -3.16 -1.67
C LEU A 197 -10.95 -1.91 -0.91
N ASN A 198 -10.45 -2.09 0.31
CA ASN A 198 -9.88 -1.01 1.12
C ASN A 198 -8.40 -0.74 0.82
N LEU A 199 -7.76 -1.68 0.13
CA LEU A 199 -6.34 -1.66 -0.17
C LEU A 199 -6.04 -1.22 -1.60
N PHE A 200 -6.74 -1.80 -2.59
CA PHE A 200 -6.45 -1.59 -4.00
C PHE A 200 -7.49 -0.70 -4.69
N PRO A 201 -7.05 0.14 -5.63
CA PRO A 201 -7.96 0.87 -6.50
C PRO A 201 -8.83 -0.07 -7.33
N PHE A 202 -10.08 0.33 -7.52
CA PHE A 202 -11.00 -0.35 -8.39
C PHE A 202 -10.71 0.06 -9.85
N SER A 203 -10.57 -0.92 -10.74
CA SER A 203 -10.34 -0.64 -12.16
C SER A 203 -11.61 -0.14 -12.84
N LYS A 204 -11.44 0.74 -13.84
CA LYS A 204 -12.55 1.11 -14.73
C LYS A 204 -13.05 -0.13 -15.46
N ILE A 205 -14.36 -0.32 -15.45
CA ILE A 205 -14.98 -1.52 -16.01
C ILE A 205 -14.63 -1.76 -17.48
N ASP A 206 -14.55 -0.72 -18.27
CA ASP A 206 -14.17 -0.78 -19.69
C ASP A 206 -12.80 -1.43 -19.93
N ASN A 207 -11.90 -1.34 -18.96
CA ASN A 207 -10.57 -1.93 -19.06
C ASN A 207 -10.59 -3.47 -19.02
N VAL A 208 -11.66 -4.07 -18.53
CA VAL A 208 -11.75 -5.53 -18.37
C VAL A 208 -12.87 -6.16 -19.21
N ILE A 209 -13.90 -5.39 -19.62
CA ILE A 209 -14.97 -5.89 -20.47
C ILE A 209 -14.72 -5.64 -21.97
N LYS A 210 -14.08 -4.52 -22.32
CA LYS A 210 -13.73 -4.18 -23.73
C LYS A 210 -12.33 -4.67 -24.10
N LYS A 211 -11.42 -4.75 -23.13
CA LYS A 211 -10.06 -5.24 -23.27
C LYS A 211 -9.85 -6.46 -22.39
N GLN A 212 -8.89 -7.30 -22.76
CA GLN A 212 -8.42 -8.36 -21.90
C GLN A 212 -7.67 -7.73 -20.71
N PRO A 213 -7.90 -8.20 -19.44
CA PRO A 213 -7.07 -7.79 -18.32
C PRO A 213 -5.64 -8.32 -18.47
N ASP A 214 -4.68 -7.69 -17.80
CA ASP A 214 -3.29 -8.12 -17.77
C ASP A 214 -3.10 -9.39 -16.93
N GLY A 215 -3.99 -9.60 -15.97
CA GLY A 215 -3.97 -10.80 -15.13
C GLY A 215 -5.32 -11.17 -14.56
N ILE A 216 -5.43 -12.43 -14.15
CA ILE A 216 -6.53 -12.97 -13.36
C ILE A 216 -5.99 -13.63 -12.10
N PHE A 217 -6.70 -13.50 -11.01
CA PHE A 217 -6.33 -14.07 -9.73
C PHE A 217 -7.53 -14.78 -9.10
N ILE A 218 -7.42 -16.08 -8.87
CA ILE A 218 -8.46 -16.90 -8.25
C ILE A 218 -8.13 -17.08 -6.78
N LEU A 219 -9.00 -16.64 -5.89
CA LEU A 219 -8.84 -16.70 -4.45
C LEU A 219 -9.85 -17.68 -3.83
N GLY A 220 -9.34 -18.80 -3.32
CA GLY A 220 -10.13 -19.81 -2.65
C GLY A 220 -10.75 -20.85 -3.58
N CYS A 221 -10.00 -21.38 -4.55
CA CYS A 221 -10.49 -22.40 -5.47
C CYS A 221 -10.72 -23.74 -4.75
N PRO A 222 -11.98 -24.24 -4.61
CA PRO A 222 -12.27 -25.39 -3.77
C PRO A 222 -11.79 -26.73 -4.36
N ASN A 223 -11.58 -26.80 -5.67
CA ASN A 223 -11.19 -28.02 -6.36
C ASN A 223 -9.68 -28.08 -6.67
N SER A 224 -8.89 -27.21 -6.06
CA SER A 224 -7.43 -27.15 -6.19
C SER A 224 -6.73 -27.56 -4.91
N ASP A 225 -5.47 -27.89 -5.02
CA ASP A 225 -4.62 -28.28 -3.88
C ASP A 225 -3.33 -27.42 -3.84
N MET A 226 -2.42 -27.74 -2.94
CA MET A 226 -1.19 -26.96 -2.72
C MET A 226 -0.26 -26.90 -3.94
N LYS A 227 -0.36 -27.85 -4.87
CA LYS A 227 0.44 -27.82 -6.12
C LYS A 227 0.01 -26.71 -7.07
N ASP A 228 -1.24 -26.24 -6.94
CA ASP A 228 -1.80 -25.16 -7.75
C ASP A 228 -1.57 -23.77 -7.12
N LEU A 229 -0.98 -23.70 -5.91
CA LEU A 229 -0.70 -22.45 -5.23
C LEU A 229 0.48 -21.74 -5.91
N GLY A 230 0.19 -20.73 -6.73
CA GLY A 230 1.21 -20.00 -7.45
C GLY A 230 0.65 -19.21 -8.63
N TYR A 231 1.54 -18.84 -9.54
CA TYR A 231 1.17 -18.14 -10.76
C TYR A 231 1.75 -18.81 -12.00
N TYR A 232 1.08 -18.62 -13.13
CA TYR A 232 1.46 -19.12 -14.44
C TYR A 232 1.36 -17.99 -15.48
N HIS A 233 2.37 -17.82 -16.30
CA HIS A 233 2.33 -16.90 -17.43
C HIS A 233 1.86 -17.64 -18.69
N ASP A 234 0.62 -17.45 -19.06
CA ASP A 234 0.07 -17.92 -20.33
C ASP A 234 0.61 -17.06 -21.48
N LYS A 235 1.77 -17.48 -22.01
CA LYS A 235 2.48 -16.75 -23.07
C LYS A 235 1.68 -16.66 -24.37
N GLU A 236 0.80 -17.63 -24.66
CA GLU A 236 -0.02 -17.65 -25.87
C GLU A 236 -1.07 -16.57 -25.85
N ASN A 237 -1.61 -16.28 -24.67
CA ASN A 237 -2.68 -15.31 -24.47
C ASN A 237 -2.18 -13.99 -23.86
N ASP A 238 -0.90 -13.82 -23.58
CA ASP A 238 -0.31 -12.70 -22.83
C ASP A 238 -1.12 -12.39 -21.55
N LEU A 239 -1.42 -13.45 -20.77
CA LEU A 239 -2.24 -13.38 -19.56
C LEU A 239 -1.50 -13.98 -18.37
N LEU A 240 -1.40 -13.22 -17.26
CA LEU A 240 -0.86 -13.75 -16.03
C LEU A 240 -1.97 -14.34 -15.16
N VAL A 241 -1.81 -15.59 -14.72
CA VAL A 241 -2.81 -16.33 -13.97
C VAL A 241 -2.28 -16.66 -12.59
N GLY A 242 -3.00 -16.30 -11.54
CA GLY A 242 -2.66 -16.68 -10.17
C GLY A 242 -3.79 -17.47 -9.53
N LEU A 243 -3.44 -18.40 -8.63
CA LEU A 243 -4.43 -19.17 -7.90
C LEU A 243 -4.00 -19.44 -6.46
N ILE A 244 -4.96 -19.30 -5.54
CA ILE A 244 -4.89 -19.75 -4.16
C ILE A 244 -5.95 -20.83 -3.96
N PRO A 245 -5.56 -22.05 -3.50
CA PRO A 245 -6.50 -23.13 -3.27
C PRO A 245 -7.46 -22.83 -2.10
N GLY A 246 -8.62 -23.48 -2.12
CA GLY A 246 -9.70 -23.32 -1.14
C GLY A 246 -9.44 -24.05 0.18
N LEU A 247 -8.23 -23.99 0.71
CA LEU A 247 -7.80 -24.65 1.94
C LEU A 247 -7.83 -23.72 3.15
N ASP A 248 -8.11 -24.25 4.32
CA ASP A 248 -8.20 -23.47 5.57
C ASP A 248 -6.87 -22.76 5.89
N GLU A 249 -5.73 -23.40 5.61
CA GLU A 249 -4.41 -22.84 5.79
C GLU A 249 -4.12 -21.61 4.90
N CYS A 250 -4.90 -21.45 3.84
CA CYS A 250 -4.82 -20.31 2.92
C CYS A 250 -5.84 -19.21 3.25
N GLN A 251 -6.72 -19.39 4.23
CA GLN A 251 -7.69 -18.39 4.67
C GLN A 251 -7.01 -17.32 5.54
N TYR A 252 -6.21 -16.49 4.92
CA TYR A 252 -5.52 -15.35 5.53
C TYR A 252 -5.40 -14.21 4.53
N PHE A 253 -5.65 -12.98 4.98
CA PHE A 253 -5.63 -11.80 4.09
C PHE A 253 -4.33 -11.65 3.30
N GLY A 254 -3.20 -12.07 3.89
CA GLY A 254 -1.91 -12.05 3.20
C GLY A 254 -1.85 -12.92 1.93
N TYR A 255 -2.73 -13.93 1.78
CA TYR A 255 -2.87 -14.71 0.53
C TYR A 255 -3.73 -13.99 -0.53
N GLY A 256 -4.55 -13.03 -0.16
CA GLY A 256 -5.17 -12.11 -1.11
C GLY A 256 -4.20 -11.01 -1.55
N LYS A 257 -3.61 -10.28 -0.59
CA LYS A 257 -2.76 -9.11 -0.85
C LYS A 257 -1.47 -9.45 -1.59
N LYS A 258 -0.61 -10.28 -0.98
CA LYS A 258 0.77 -10.49 -1.48
C LYS A 258 0.83 -11.17 -2.85
N PRO A 259 0.02 -12.19 -3.16
CA PRO A 259 -0.04 -12.75 -4.51
C PRO A 259 -0.42 -11.72 -5.58
N MET A 260 -1.41 -10.85 -5.35
CA MET A 260 -1.76 -9.80 -6.30
C MET A 260 -0.61 -8.82 -6.54
N LEU A 261 0.12 -8.44 -5.48
CA LEU A 261 1.33 -7.62 -5.61
C LEU A 261 2.48 -8.39 -6.30
N THR A 262 2.57 -9.70 -6.11
CA THR A 262 3.52 -10.53 -6.85
C THR A 262 3.18 -10.55 -8.34
N LEU A 263 1.89 -10.70 -8.72
CA LEU A 263 1.46 -10.60 -10.12
C LEU A 263 1.83 -9.25 -10.73
N HIS A 264 1.60 -8.14 -10.00
CA HIS A 264 2.05 -6.81 -10.43
C HIS A 264 3.56 -6.78 -10.71
N ASN A 265 4.38 -7.29 -9.80
CA ASN A 265 5.84 -7.27 -9.95
C ASN A 265 6.31 -8.12 -11.13
N VAL A 266 5.67 -9.28 -11.35
CA VAL A 266 5.93 -10.12 -12.53
C VAL A 266 5.56 -9.36 -13.82
N LEU A 267 4.40 -8.72 -13.88
CA LEU A 267 3.98 -7.90 -15.03
C LEU A 267 4.97 -6.76 -15.29
N CYS A 268 5.46 -6.08 -14.25
CA CYS A 268 6.51 -5.07 -14.39
C CYS A 268 7.74 -5.64 -15.10
N ILE A 269 8.25 -6.78 -14.65
CA ILE A 269 9.43 -7.43 -15.28
C ILE A 269 9.13 -7.83 -16.73
N LEU A 270 7.96 -8.40 -16.99
CA LEU A 270 7.58 -8.81 -18.36
C LEU A 270 7.50 -7.62 -19.32
N LYS A 271 7.16 -6.44 -18.83
CA LYS A 271 7.01 -5.20 -19.62
C LYS A 271 8.25 -4.27 -19.55
N GLY A 272 9.28 -4.63 -18.79
CA GLY A 272 10.57 -3.91 -18.73
C GLY A 272 10.64 -2.79 -17.69
N ASP A 273 9.71 -2.76 -16.75
CA ASP A 273 9.68 -1.85 -15.61
C ASP A 273 10.41 -2.47 -14.40
N LEU A 274 10.88 -1.62 -13.48
CA LEU A 274 11.54 -2.05 -12.26
C LEU A 274 10.54 -2.14 -11.10
N PRO A 275 10.14 -3.34 -10.64
CA PRO A 275 9.32 -3.48 -9.46
C PRO A 275 10.15 -3.23 -8.20
N LEU A 276 9.55 -2.61 -7.17
CA LEU A 276 10.20 -2.27 -5.93
C LEU A 276 9.36 -2.75 -4.73
N HIS A 277 9.98 -3.51 -3.83
CA HIS A 277 9.41 -3.78 -2.50
C HIS A 277 9.79 -2.65 -1.55
N CYS A 278 8.96 -1.65 -1.47
CA CYS A 278 9.32 -0.38 -0.84
C CYS A 278 8.14 0.32 -0.16
N GLY A 279 8.46 1.21 0.76
CA GLY A 279 7.61 2.36 1.06
C GLY A 279 8.09 3.56 0.25
N ALA A 280 7.19 4.40 -0.22
CA ALA A 280 7.57 5.62 -0.93
C ALA A 280 6.69 6.80 -0.51
N THR A 281 7.33 7.97 -0.41
CA THR A 281 6.66 9.22 -0.02
C THR A 281 7.17 10.36 -0.88
N ARG A 282 6.26 11.20 -1.35
CA ARG A 282 6.56 12.46 -1.99
C ARG A 282 6.41 13.59 -0.97
N TYR A 283 7.49 14.29 -0.73
CA TYR A 283 7.53 15.44 0.17
C TYR A 283 7.43 16.73 -0.63
N VAL A 284 6.47 17.58 -0.26
CA VAL A 284 6.32 18.92 -0.81
C VAL A 284 7.16 19.86 0.05
N VAL A 285 8.27 20.35 -0.49
CA VAL A 285 9.19 21.23 0.22
C VAL A 285 9.04 22.66 -0.30
N ARG A 286 8.71 23.57 0.61
CA ARG A 286 8.65 25.02 0.33
C ARG A 286 9.84 25.74 0.93
N PHE A 287 10.08 26.94 0.44
CA PHE A 287 11.16 27.81 0.90
C PHE A 287 10.54 29.06 1.52
N ASP A 288 10.93 29.35 2.76
CA ASP A 288 10.49 30.54 3.46
C ASP A 288 10.88 31.81 2.69
N GLU A 289 9.96 32.75 2.55
CA GLU A 289 10.18 33.94 1.72
C GLU A 289 11.20 34.92 2.32
N LYS A 290 11.41 34.90 3.65
CA LYS A 290 12.31 35.80 4.36
C LYS A 290 13.68 35.19 4.58
N THR A 291 13.71 33.95 5.08
CA THR A 291 14.96 33.26 5.45
C THR A 291 15.54 32.45 4.30
N ASN A 292 14.72 32.12 3.30
CA ASN A 292 15.04 31.21 2.20
C ASN A 292 15.37 29.78 2.64
N GLU A 293 15.01 29.42 3.88
CA GLU A 293 15.22 28.08 4.43
C GLU A 293 14.13 27.11 3.95
N PRO A 294 14.48 25.84 3.64
CA PRO A 294 13.52 24.83 3.24
C PRO A 294 12.75 24.28 4.44
N TYR A 295 11.46 24.09 4.27
CA TYR A 295 10.63 23.35 5.22
C TYR A 295 9.71 22.37 4.47
N ILE A 296 9.43 21.24 5.10
CA ILE A 296 8.48 20.26 4.55
C ILE A 296 7.07 20.78 4.83
N PHE A 297 6.35 21.07 3.76
CA PHE A 297 4.99 21.62 3.82
C PHE A 297 3.95 20.48 3.89
N ASP A 298 4.19 19.38 3.15
CA ASP A 298 3.28 18.25 3.07
C ASP A 298 4.04 16.95 2.78
N SER A 299 3.44 15.81 3.13
CA SER A 299 3.95 14.48 2.86
C SER A 299 2.83 13.60 2.30
N LEU A 300 3.04 13.02 1.13
CA LEU A 300 2.06 12.27 0.39
C LEU A 300 2.57 10.85 0.13
N ILE A 301 1.88 9.86 0.68
CA ILE A 301 2.26 8.45 0.55
C ILE A 301 2.05 8.01 -0.89
N LYS A 302 3.09 7.46 -1.51
CA LYS A 302 3.08 6.91 -2.88
C LYS A 302 2.99 5.39 -2.88
N ALA A 303 3.53 4.73 -1.86
CA ALA A 303 3.46 3.27 -1.68
C ALA A 303 3.71 2.90 -0.22
N ASP A 304 2.98 1.90 0.28
CA ASP A 304 3.21 1.28 1.60
C ASP A 304 4.05 0.00 1.50
N ASP A 305 3.86 -0.80 0.45
CA ASP A 305 4.48 -2.13 0.33
C ASP A 305 5.17 -2.34 -1.03
N MET A 306 4.51 -1.98 -2.13
CA MET A 306 5.03 -2.18 -3.48
C MET A 306 4.86 -0.93 -4.34
N GLY A 307 5.78 -0.79 -5.29
CA GLY A 307 5.71 0.21 -6.32
C GLY A 307 6.52 -0.20 -7.54
N ARG A 308 6.56 0.67 -8.52
CA ARG A 308 7.38 0.47 -9.72
C ARG A 308 8.08 1.75 -10.12
N ALA A 309 9.26 1.60 -10.68
CA ALA A 309 9.95 2.67 -11.37
C ALA A 309 9.94 2.42 -12.88
N ILE A 310 9.75 3.48 -13.65
CA ILE A 310 9.86 3.45 -15.11
C ILE A 310 10.83 4.55 -15.57
N LEU A 311 11.59 4.28 -16.61
CA LEU A 311 12.44 5.30 -17.24
C LEU A 311 11.63 6.03 -18.31
N GLN A 312 11.30 7.29 -18.06
CA GLN A 312 10.57 8.15 -18.98
C GLN A 312 11.50 9.20 -19.56
N LYS A 313 11.37 9.46 -20.85
CA LYS A 313 12.08 10.58 -21.50
C LYS A 313 11.45 11.91 -21.10
N ASN A 314 12.26 12.82 -20.61
CA ASN A 314 11.85 14.20 -20.39
C ASN A 314 11.95 15.01 -21.70
N GLY A 315 11.59 16.30 -21.66
CA GLY A 315 11.64 17.18 -22.84
C GLY A 315 13.03 17.35 -23.46
N SER A 316 14.11 16.93 -22.79
CA SER A 316 15.50 16.94 -23.30
C SER A 316 15.98 15.56 -23.78
N ASP A 317 15.08 14.59 -23.96
CA ASP A 317 15.36 13.21 -24.37
C ASP A 317 16.17 12.40 -23.31
N GLU A 318 16.34 12.96 -22.10
CA GLU A 318 16.99 12.30 -20.98
C GLU A 318 16.02 11.31 -20.33
N GLU A 319 16.48 10.08 -20.07
CA GLU A 319 15.71 9.08 -19.30
C GLU A 319 15.75 9.45 -17.80
N VAL A 320 14.58 9.67 -17.22
CA VAL A 320 14.37 10.02 -15.81
C VAL A 320 13.56 8.90 -15.14
N PRO A 321 13.99 8.39 -13.98
CA PRO A 321 13.21 7.41 -13.25
C PRO A 321 12.00 8.08 -12.56
N TYR A 322 10.81 7.62 -12.93
CA TYR A 322 9.55 8.01 -12.29
C TYR A 322 8.99 6.87 -11.48
N PHE A 323 8.56 7.17 -10.27
CA PHE A 323 7.96 6.22 -9.35
C PHE A 323 6.44 6.29 -9.38
N TYR A 324 5.80 5.10 -9.32
CA TYR A 324 4.35 4.90 -9.25
C TYR A 324 4.02 3.91 -8.14
N GLY A 325 2.93 4.17 -7.41
CA GLY A 325 2.42 3.25 -6.38
C GLY A 325 1.50 2.17 -6.95
N THR A 326 1.09 1.26 -6.09
CA THR A 326 0.23 0.11 -6.44
C THR A 326 -1.07 0.07 -5.65
N GLU A 327 -1.09 0.68 -4.47
CA GLU A 327 -2.15 0.54 -3.49
C GLU A 327 -2.48 1.89 -2.84
N THR A 328 -3.77 2.12 -2.57
CA THR A 328 -4.26 3.31 -1.86
C THR A 328 -4.37 3.08 -0.35
N GLY A 329 -4.27 1.84 0.08
CA GLY A 329 -4.33 1.46 1.49
C GLY A 329 -3.00 0.92 2.02
N ALA A 330 -2.88 0.86 3.34
CA ALA A 330 -1.78 0.21 4.04
C ALA A 330 -2.28 -1.05 4.76
N PHE A 331 -1.45 -2.09 4.78
CA PHE A 331 -1.67 -3.32 5.54
C PHE A 331 -0.88 -3.24 6.85
N ALA A 332 -1.37 -2.42 7.78
CA ALA A 332 -0.68 -2.10 9.00
C ALA A 332 -0.70 -3.24 10.03
N CYS A 333 0.43 -3.45 10.71
CA CYS A 333 0.51 -4.25 11.93
C CYS A 333 0.40 -3.28 13.12
N LEU A 334 -0.55 -3.52 14.03
CA LEU A 334 -0.80 -2.62 15.15
C LEU A 334 0.27 -2.65 16.25
N ASP A 335 1.12 -3.67 16.22
CA ASP A 335 2.23 -3.77 17.17
C ASP A 335 3.22 -2.63 16.93
N GLY A 336 3.37 -1.74 17.91
CA GLY A 336 4.31 -0.61 17.86
C GLY A 336 3.71 0.73 17.41
N PHE A 337 2.45 0.77 16.94
CA PHE A 337 1.79 2.04 16.65
C PHE A 337 1.46 2.81 17.94
N SER A 338 1.66 4.13 17.90
CA SER A 338 1.21 5.01 18.98
C SER A 338 -0.32 5.01 19.12
N GLU A 339 -0.83 5.33 20.29
CA GLU A 339 -2.29 5.46 20.49
C GLU A 339 -2.89 6.54 19.58
N TYR A 340 -2.14 7.59 19.29
CA TYR A 340 -2.55 8.64 18.34
C TYR A 340 -2.73 8.06 16.92
N ALA A 341 -1.75 7.30 16.41
CA ALA A 341 -1.85 6.66 15.10
C ALA A 341 -3.03 5.68 15.03
N LYS A 342 -3.25 4.88 16.07
CA LYS A 342 -4.41 3.99 16.18
C LYS A 342 -5.73 4.77 16.12
N MET A 343 -5.82 5.92 16.81
CA MET A 343 -7.01 6.78 16.76
C MET A 343 -7.28 7.34 15.36
N GLN A 344 -6.25 7.67 14.59
CA GLN A 344 -6.41 8.16 13.21
C GLN A 344 -6.96 7.09 12.27
N MET A 345 -6.72 5.82 12.56
CA MET A 345 -7.22 4.69 11.78
C MET A 345 -8.66 4.28 12.15
N GLU A 346 -9.13 4.69 13.33
CA GLU A 346 -10.41 4.21 13.88
C GLU A 346 -11.59 4.48 12.97
N GLY A 347 -12.34 3.42 12.67
CA GLY A 347 -13.53 3.43 11.83
C GLY A 347 -13.26 3.57 10.33
N ARG A 348 -12.01 3.61 9.90
CA ARG A 348 -11.61 3.61 8.48
C ARG A 348 -11.04 2.26 8.05
N GLU A 349 -10.78 1.39 9.01
CA GLU A 349 -10.10 0.12 8.87
C GLU A 349 -11.04 -1.03 8.52
N ILE A 350 -10.44 -2.06 7.91
CA ILE A 350 -10.92 -3.43 7.92
C ILE A 350 -9.88 -4.25 8.69
N GLY A 351 -10.30 -4.87 9.79
CA GLY A 351 -9.40 -5.57 10.68
C GLY A 351 -9.42 -7.09 10.50
N TYR A 352 -8.26 -7.72 10.67
CA TYR A 352 -8.12 -9.17 10.70
C TYR A 352 -7.37 -9.61 11.94
N ASN A 353 -7.92 -10.63 12.61
CA ASN A 353 -7.29 -11.29 13.76
C ASN A 353 -6.95 -10.36 14.95
N LYS A 354 -7.75 -9.30 15.16
CA LYS A 354 -7.52 -8.29 16.21
C LYS A 354 -7.41 -8.90 17.61
N HIS A 355 -8.13 -9.99 17.85
CA HIS A 355 -8.23 -10.63 19.17
C HIS A 355 -7.29 -11.84 19.34
N SER A 356 -6.54 -12.22 18.32
CA SER A 356 -5.66 -13.40 18.36
C SER A 356 -4.35 -13.19 19.14
N GLY A 357 -4.07 -11.96 19.58
CA GLY A 357 -2.83 -11.60 20.28
C GLY A 357 -1.55 -11.64 19.45
N THR A 358 -1.62 -12.18 18.24
CA THR A 358 -0.48 -12.28 17.33
C THR A 358 -0.86 -11.89 15.92
N ASN A 359 -0.03 -11.03 15.29
CA ASN A 359 -0.18 -10.60 13.91
C ASN A 359 -1.55 -9.99 13.57
N ALA A 360 -2.11 -9.21 14.50
CA ALA A 360 -3.29 -8.41 14.24
C ALA A 360 -3.00 -7.39 13.14
N ARG A 361 -3.88 -7.33 12.14
CA ARG A 361 -3.70 -6.48 10.96
C ARG A 361 -4.90 -5.59 10.74
N GLN A 362 -4.63 -4.38 10.28
CA GLN A 362 -5.65 -3.45 9.81
C GLN A 362 -5.31 -2.96 8.42
N ILE A 363 -6.32 -2.89 7.57
CA ILE A 363 -6.22 -2.30 6.24
C ILE A 363 -6.90 -0.95 6.29
N VAL A 364 -6.13 0.11 6.04
CA VAL A 364 -6.57 1.51 6.15
C VAL A 364 -6.24 2.25 4.87
N PRO A 365 -7.17 3.01 4.28
CA PRO A 365 -6.83 3.93 3.19
C PRO A 365 -5.87 5.00 3.70
N VAL A 366 -4.73 5.19 3.02
CA VAL A 366 -3.67 6.12 3.43
C VAL A 366 -3.36 7.18 2.38
N THR A 367 -3.77 6.95 1.14
CA THR A 367 -3.50 7.86 0.03
C THR A 367 -4.61 7.82 -1.02
N GLU A 368 -4.59 8.76 -1.95
CA GLU A 368 -5.55 8.85 -3.05
C GLU A 368 -5.03 8.18 -4.32
N TYR A 369 -5.96 7.70 -5.16
CA TYR A 369 -5.60 7.09 -6.45
C TYR A 369 -4.77 8.01 -7.34
N SER A 370 -5.10 9.31 -7.37
CA SER A 370 -4.35 10.30 -8.15
C SER A 370 -2.88 10.37 -7.75
N GLU A 371 -2.58 10.23 -6.45
CA GLU A 371 -1.21 10.27 -5.95
C GLU A 371 -0.41 9.06 -6.41
N ILE A 372 -0.96 7.84 -6.32
CA ILE A 372 -0.25 6.61 -6.72
C ILE A 372 -0.13 6.46 -8.24
N SER A 373 -1.12 6.92 -9.01
CA SER A 373 -1.19 6.80 -10.48
C SER A 373 -0.42 7.90 -11.22
N THR A 374 -0.10 9.01 -10.56
CA THR A 374 0.73 10.08 -11.14
C THR A 374 2.19 9.80 -10.86
N GLY A 375 3.02 9.74 -11.91
CA GLY A 375 4.46 9.53 -11.76
C GLY A 375 5.15 10.69 -11.03
N SER A 376 6.06 10.35 -10.12
CA SER A 376 6.93 11.32 -9.45
C SER A 376 8.38 11.00 -9.74
N GLU A 377 9.19 12.01 -10.13
CA GLU A 377 10.63 11.81 -10.30
C GLU A 377 11.25 11.22 -9.02
N LEU A 378 11.95 10.10 -9.13
CA LEU A 378 12.61 9.44 -8.00
C LEU A 378 13.93 10.16 -7.69
N ASP A 379 13.93 10.90 -6.58
CA ASP A 379 15.10 11.70 -6.15
C ASP A 379 16.03 10.93 -5.23
N ILE A 380 15.47 10.03 -4.38
CA ILE A 380 16.23 9.31 -3.36
C ILE A 380 15.77 7.85 -3.32
N LEU A 381 16.72 6.91 -3.38
CA LEU A 381 16.49 5.48 -3.24
C LEU A 381 17.38 4.92 -2.12
N LEU A 382 16.77 4.41 -1.05
CA LEU A 382 17.49 3.92 0.11
C LEU A 382 17.12 2.48 0.44
N TYR A 383 18.10 1.65 0.78
CA TYR A 383 17.90 0.35 1.39
C TYR A 383 17.78 0.49 2.91
N LEU A 384 16.70 -0.01 3.51
CA LEU A 384 16.49 0.04 4.95
C LEU A 384 17.17 -1.15 5.65
N ASN A 385 18.12 -0.82 6.48
CA ASN A 385 18.85 -1.76 7.31
C ASN A 385 18.41 -1.59 8.78
N ASN A 386 17.88 -2.65 9.38
CA ASN A 386 17.35 -2.63 10.75
C ASN A 386 18.27 -3.27 11.78
N TYR A 387 19.49 -3.66 11.42
CA TYR A 387 20.41 -4.39 12.29
C TYR A 387 21.75 -3.67 12.55
N HIS A 388 22.04 -2.62 11.80
CA HIS A 388 23.31 -1.90 11.96
C HIS A 388 23.16 -0.76 12.96
N ILE A 389 24.02 -0.75 13.98
CA ILE A 389 24.07 0.32 14.98
C ILE A 389 25.02 1.40 14.48
N ILE A 390 24.51 2.63 14.35
CA ILE A 390 25.31 3.77 13.96
C ILE A 390 25.80 4.49 15.21
N PRO A 391 27.12 4.70 15.38
CA PRO A 391 27.68 5.42 16.51
C PRO A 391 27.14 6.84 16.62
N LYS A 392 27.16 7.39 17.85
CA LYS A 392 26.81 8.79 18.07
C LYS A 392 27.73 9.71 17.24
N GLY A 393 27.12 10.69 16.57
CA GLY A 393 27.81 11.64 15.69
C GLY A 393 27.90 11.23 14.22
N GLU A 394 27.57 9.97 13.88
CA GLU A 394 27.43 9.54 12.49
C GLU A 394 25.97 9.63 12.03
N SER A 395 25.74 9.94 10.75
CA SER A 395 24.39 9.94 10.17
C SER A 395 23.85 8.53 9.98
N CYS A 396 22.56 8.36 10.27
CA CYS A 396 21.82 7.14 9.93
C CYS A 396 21.60 6.99 8.41
N MET A 397 21.78 8.08 7.64
CA MET A 397 21.55 8.12 6.19
C MET A 397 22.87 8.17 5.44
N LYS A 398 23.24 7.07 4.80
CA LYS A 398 24.38 7.00 3.87
C LYS A 398 23.84 7.06 2.42
N ALA A 399 23.43 8.25 2.00
CA ALA A 399 22.70 8.46 0.74
C ALA A 399 23.60 8.90 -0.45
N ASP A 400 24.89 9.11 -0.22
CA ASP A 400 25.85 9.53 -1.24
C ASP A 400 26.78 8.34 -1.63
N MET A 401 26.20 7.13 -1.77
CA MET A 401 26.94 5.93 -2.16
C MET A 401 27.10 5.85 -3.68
N VAL A 402 28.15 5.15 -4.11
CA VAL A 402 28.26 4.71 -5.50
C VAL A 402 27.14 3.69 -5.77
N PRO A 403 26.35 3.82 -6.86
CA PRO A 403 25.21 2.95 -7.10
C PRO A 403 25.54 1.45 -7.09
N ASN A 404 26.68 1.03 -7.59
CA ASN A 404 27.09 -0.38 -7.55
C ASN A 404 27.32 -0.89 -6.12
N ASP A 405 27.91 -0.06 -5.23
CA ASP A 405 28.11 -0.42 -3.84
C ASP A 405 26.74 -0.50 -3.11
N ALA A 406 25.84 0.42 -3.42
CA ALA A 406 24.46 0.38 -2.93
C ALA A 406 23.73 -0.89 -3.41
N LEU A 407 23.91 -1.29 -4.68
CA LEU A 407 23.29 -2.47 -5.28
C LEU A 407 23.66 -3.77 -4.53
N GLU A 408 24.87 -3.86 -4.00
CA GLU A 408 25.28 -5.02 -3.18
C GLU A 408 24.39 -5.15 -1.92
N HIS A 409 24.06 -4.02 -1.28
CA HIS A 409 23.13 -4.02 -0.14
C HIS A 409 21.71 -4.44 -0.55
N PHE A 410 21.20 -3.94 -1.69
CA PHE A 410 19.90 -4.33 -2.21
C PHE A 410 19.85 -5.83 -2.52
N ARG A 411 20.89 -6.37 -3.15
CA ARG A 411 20.99 -7.79 -3.50
C ARG A 411 21.16 -8.70 -2.29
N SER A 412 21.87 -8.24 -1.26
CA SER A 412 22.04 -9.02 -0.02
C SER A 412 20.71 -9.25 0.68
N GLY A 413 19.80 -8.27 0.64
CA GLY A 413 18.46 -8.36 1.17
C GLY A 413 18.36 -8.72 2.66
N ALA A 414 19.47 -8.60 3.41
CA ALA A 414 19.55 -9.03 4.79
C ALA A 414 18.77 -8.10 5.73
N ARG A 415 17.99 -8.70 6.62
CA ARG A 415 17.27 -8.00 7.69
C ARG A 415 17.18 -8.87 8.92
N VAL A 416 16.93 -8.28 10.08
CA VAL A 416 16.62 -9.01 11.30
C VAL A 416 15.11 -9.26 11.38
N ALA A 417 14.73 -10.53 11.52
CA ALA A 417 13.33 -10.95 11.56
C ALA A 417 12.65 -10.53 12.85
N ALA A 418 11.40 -10.09 12.73
CA ALA A 418 10.57 -9.72 13.87
C ALA A 418 9.70 -10.89 14.39
N GLY A 419 9.88 -12.11 13.85
CA GLY A 419 9.12 -13.30 14.26
C GLY A 419 7.70 -13.38 13.70
N SER A 420 7.37 -12.56 12.70
CA SER A 420 6.06 -12.59 12.00
C SER A 420 6.05 -13.45 10.74
N THR A 421 7.20 -14.01 10.38
CA THR A 421 7.44 -14.93 9.28
C THR A 421 7.79 -16.32 9.82
N GLN A 422 8.33 -17.20 8.98
CA GLN A 422 8.83 -18.49 9.43
C GLN A 422 10.14 -18.40 10.24
N THR A 423 10.87 -17.28 10.10
CA THR A 423 12.14 -17.05 10.81
C THR A 423 11.87 -16.53 12.21
N HIS A 424 12.63 -17.03 13.20
CA HIS A 424 12.48 -16.61 14.59
C HIS A 424 12.94 -15.17 14.79
N ARG A 425 12.36 -14.51 15.78
CA ARG A 425 12.70 -13.14 16.14
C ARG A 425 14.20 -13.02 16.49
N GLY A 426 14.86 -12.03 15.89
CA GLY A 426 16.27 -11.75 16.11
C GLY A 426 17.22 -12.53 15.21
N GLU A 427 16.71 -13.43 14.37
CA GLU A 427 17.52 -14.11 13.35
C GLU A 427 17.58 -13.29 12.07
N VAL A 428 18.68 -13.41 11.32
CA VAL A 428 18.80 -12.77 10.00
C VAL A 428 18.05 -13.58 8.98
N GLU A 429 17.19 -12.91 8.23
CA GLU A 429 16.56 -13.48 7.03
C GLU A 429 16.90 -12.63 5.82
N ILE A 430 16.78 -13.23 4.63
CA ILE A 430 17.10 -12.58 3.36
C ILE A 430 15.81 -12.40 2.57
N SER A 431 15.55 -11.18 2.08
CA SER A 431 14.44 -10.86 1.22
C SER A 431 14.93 -10.17 -0.04
N TYR A 432 14.46 -10.64 -1.20
CA TYR A 432 14.88 -10.02 -2.45
C TYR A 432 14.19 -8.65 -2.63
N TRP A 433 14.95 -7.64 -3.00
CA TRP A 433 14.49 -6.25 -3.03
C TRP A 433 13.42 -5.94 -4.10
N ALA A 434 13.32 -6.75 -5.15
CA ALA A 434 12.30 -6.60 -6.20
C ALA A 434 11.05 -7.48 -6.00
N ASN A 435 11.11 -8.43 -5.08
CA ASN A 435 10.02 -9.31 -4.61
C ASN A 435 8.97 -9.81 -5.63
N PRO A 436 9.30 -10.35 -6.81
CA PRO A 436 8.51 -11.44 -7.35
C PRO A 436 9.08 -12.79 -6.93
N PHE A 437 10.26 -12.78 -6.30
CA PHE A 437 11.00 -13.97 -5.92
C PHE A 437 10.76 -14.27 -4.44
N PRO A 438 10.21 -15.44 -4.11
CA PRO A 438 9.89 -15.79 -2.73
C PRO A 438 11.15 -15.97 -1.89
N LEU A 439 11.02 -15.73 -0.59
CA LEU A 439 12.00 -16.16 0.40
C LEU A 439 12.01 -17.68 0.44
N LEU A 440 13.10 -18.28 -0.04
CA LEU A 440 13.39 -19.67 0.17
C LEU A 440 14.60 -19.80 1.08
N LYS A 441 14.51 -20.65 2.10
CA LYS A 441 15.59 -20.85 3.07
C LYS A 441 16.91 -21.28 2.42
N ASP A 442 16.86 -21.90 1.25
CA ASP A 442 17.99 -22.60 0.62
C ASP A 442 18.46 -21.98 -0.71
N LYS A 443 18.09 -20.75 -1.04
CA LYS A 443 18.51 -20.01 -2.26
C LYS A 443 18.22 -20.69 -3.62
N GLU A 444 17.52 -21.82 -3.65
CA GLU A 444 17.32 -22.65 -4.85
C GLU A 444 16.24 -22.13 -5.81
N TRP A 445 15.47 -21.11 -5.41
CA TRP A 445 14.42 -20.57 -6.27
C TRP A 445 14.94 -19.95 -7.58
N LYS A 446 16.21 -19.51 -7.61
CA LYS A 446 16.85 -19.02 -8.82
C LYS A 446 17.11 -20.13 -9.84
N ASP A 447 17.26 -21.34 -9.36
CA ASP A 447 17.60 -22.51 -10.16
C ASP A 447 16.34 -23.23 -10.68
N LEU A 448 15.13 -22.76 -10.29
CA LEU A 448 13.88 -23.31 -10.80
C LEU A 448 13.69 -22.89 -12.27
N PRO A 449 13.47 -23.85 -13.19
CA PRO A 449 13.30 -23.55 -14.62
C PRO A 449 12.22 -22.53 -14.92
N GLU A 450 11.13 -22.54 -14.13
CA GLU A 450 9.99 -21.63 -14.25
C GLU A 450 10.37 -20.17 -13.97
N HIS A 451 11.43 -19.94 -13.21
CA HIS A 451 11.93 -18.61 -12.87
C HIS A 451 13.06 -18.11 -13.78
N THR A 452 13.69 -18.97 -14.56
CA THR A 452 14.90 -18.63 -15.35
C THR A 452 14.66 -17.43 -16.27
N ASP A 453 13.62 -17.48 -17.11
CA ASP A 453 13.26 -16.40 -18.04
C ASP A 453 13.00 -15.07 -17.31
N LEU A 454 12.36 -15.15 -16.15
CA LEU A 454 12.00 -13.96 -15.35
C LEU A 454 13.24 -13.35 -14.70
N CYS A 455 14.14 -14.19 -14.19
CA CYS A 455 15.42 -13.77 -13.59
C CYS A 455 16.30 -13.07 -14.63
N GLU A 456 16.47 -13.66 -15.82
CA GLU A 456 17.26 -13.04 -16.89
C GLU A 456 16.70 -11.69 -17.36
N LYS A 457 15.38 -11.57 -17.44
CA LYS A 457 14.73 -10.29 -17.76
C LYS A 457 14.96 -9.27 -16.65
N PHE A 458 14.81 -9.68 -15.40
CA PHE A 458 15.02 -8.81 -14.25
C PHE A 458 16.46 -8.31 -14.19
N GLU A 459 17.46 -9.14 -14.39
CA GLU A 459 18.88 -8.74 -14.40
C GLU A 459 19.18 -7.66 -15.46
N LYS A 460 18.56 -7.77 -16.64
CA LYS A 460 18.67 -6.76 -17.69
C LYS A 460 18.02 -5.43 -17.30
N ILE A 461 16.85 -5.50 -16.64
CA ILE A 461 16.15 -4.33 -16.12
C ILE A 461 16.95 -3.68 -14.99
N GLU A 462 17.40 -4.46 -14.00
CA GLU A 462 18.23 -4.00 -12.90
C GLU A 462 19.46 -3.26 -13.42
N LYS A 463 20.20 -3.88 -14.34
CA LYS A 463 21.37 -3.26 -14.96
C LYS A 463 21.02 -1.92 -15.64
N ARG A 464 19.96 -1.88 -16.47
CA ARG A 464 19.54 -0.66 -17.17
C ARG A 464 19.21 0.48 -16.20
N PHE A 465 18.49 0.16 -15.11
CA PHE A 465 18.13 1.16 -14.12
C PHE A 465 19.34 1.63 -13.33
N PHE A 466 20.23 0.71 -12.91
CA PHE A 466 21.43 1.11 -12.17
C PHE A 466 22.44 1.87 -13.03
N ASP A 467 22.56 1.58 -14.33
CA ASP A 467 23.33 2.40 -15.28
C ASP A 467 22.76 3.84 -15.35
N ASN A 468 21.43 3.99 -15.36
CA ASN A 468 20.78 5.31 -15.30
C ASN A 468 21.00 5.99 -13.94
N PHE A 469 20.86 5.27 -12.81
CA PHE A 469 21.11 5.80 -11.48
C PHE A 469 22.56 6.27 -11.31
N GLN A 470 23.53 5.50 -11.84
CA GLN A 470 24.95 5.88 -11.85
C GLN A 470 25.16 7.25 -12.51
N LYS A 471 24.58 7.45 -13.69
CA LYS A 471 24.62 8.72 -14.41
C LYS A 471 24.00 9.85 -13.59
N ARG A 472 22.79 9.64 -13.06
CA ARG A 472 22.06 10.68 -12.31
C ARG A 472 22.71 11.03 -10.98
N VAL A 473 23.31 10.07 -10.29
CA VAL A 473 24.08 10.30 -9.06
C VAL A 473 25.35 11.13 -9.38
N SER A 474 26.08 10.79 -10.45
CA SER A 474 27.28 11.55 -10.86
C SER A 474 26.95 12.99 -11.27
N GLU A 475 25.74 13.24 -11.79
CA GLU A 475 25.23 14.57 -12.15
C GLU A 475 24.60 15.32 -10.96
N GLY A 476 24.57 14.73 -9.75
CA GLY A 476 23.91 15.29 -8.56
C GLY A 476 22.39 15.41 -8.67
N LYS A 477 21.75 14.61 -9.55
CA LYS A 477 20.31 14.60 -9.79
C LYS A 477 19.55 13.56 -8.96
N MET A 478 20.24 12.61 -8.37
CA MET A 478 19.68 11.53 -7.57
C MET A 478 20.61 11.17 -6.43
N LYS A 479 20.06 10.60 -5.36
CA LYS A 479 20.82 10.00 -4.25
C LYS A 479 20.44 8.54 -4.10
N ILE A 480 21.43 7.71 -3.78
CA ILE A 480 21.22 6.28 -3.52
C ILE A 480 22.07 5.84 -2.33
N GLY A 481 21.60 4.90 -1.56
CA GLY A 481 22.39 4.38 -0.45
C GLY A 481 21.62 3.54 0.55
N VAL A 482 22.04 3.62 1.80
CA VAL A 482 21.49 2.82 2.91
C VAL A 482 20.98 3.75 4.01
N ALA A 483 19.82 3.44 4.55
CA ALA A 483 19.30 4.05 5.75
C ALA A 483 19.28 3.02 6.89
N HIS A 484 19.89 3.38 8.02
CA HIS A 484 19.88 2.55 9.21
C HIS A 484 18.71 2.97 10.10
N SER A 485 17.63 2.22 10.08
CA SER A 485 16.39 2.55 10.79
C SER A 485 16.52 2.41 12.31
N MET A 486 17.53 1.68 12.79
CA MET A 486 17.80 1.45 14.21
C MET A 486 16.58 0.97 15.01
N LEU A 487 15.71 0.19 14.39
CA LEU A 487 14.54 -0.41 15.02
C LEU A 487 14.97 -1.51 16.00
N MET A 488 14.88 -1.23 17.28
CA MET A 488 15.60 -2.00 18.27
C MET A 488 14.76 -2.88 19.16
N ALA A 489 13.86 -2.31 19.93
CA ALA A 489 13.24 -2.98 21.06
C ALA A 489 12.41 -4.22 20.69
N GLY A 490 11.84 -4.25 19.50
CA GLY A 490 11.02 -5.36 19.04
C GLY A 490 11.78 -6.46 18.32
N VAL A 491 12.99 -6.18 17.83
CA VAL A 491 13.71 -7.01 16.86
C VAL A 491 14.92 -7.69 17.48
N TYR A 492 15.66 -6.99 18.34
CA TYR A 492 16.83 -7.54 19.00
C TYR A 492 16.48 -8.33 20.28
N LYS A 493 17.34 -9.26 20.67
CA LYS A 493 17.29 -9.93 21.97
C LYS A 493 17.64 -9.00 23.12
N GLU A 494 18.40 -7.95 22.83
CA GLU A 494 18.85 -6.92 23.77
C GLU A 494 17.80 -5.81 23.88
N SER A 495 17.80 -5.09 25.00
CA SER A 495 16.98 -3.90 25.15
C SER A 495 17.44 -2.79 24.21
N THR A 496 16.54 -1.87 23.85
CA THR A 496 16.89 -0.69 23.05
C THR A 496 18.01 0.11 23.72
N ASP A 497 17.93 0.25 25.04
CA ASP A 497 18.90 0.99 25.84
C ASP A 497 20.30 0.38 25.76
N ASP A 498 20.42 -0.95 25.84
CA ASP A 498 21.71 -1.63 25.72
C ASP A 498 22.32 -1.45 24.33
N VAL A 499 21.49 -1.49 23.29
CA VAL A 499 21.94 -1.30 21.91
C VAL A 499 22.40 0.13 21.68
N LEU A 500 21.66 1.13 22.17
CA LEU A 500 22.04 2.54 22.05
C LEU A 500 23.32 2.86 22.84
N LYS A 501 23.47 2.28 24.04
CA LYS A 501 24.70 2.39 24.82
C LYS A 501 25.93 1.84 24.06
N LYS A 502 25.80 0.72 23.36
CA LYS A 502 26.84 0.19 22.47
C LYS A 502 27.23 1.18 21.36
N GLY A 503 26.29 1.99 20.89
CA GLY A 503 26.52 3.07 19.94
C GLY A 503 27.16 4.33 20.55
N GLY A 504 27.43 4.36 21.86
CA GLY A 504 28.04 5.49 22.56
C GLY A 504 27.05 6.57 23.00
N PHE A 505 25.74 6.26 23.11
CA PHE A 505 24.71 7.18 23.57
C PHE A 505 24.66 7.24 25.10
N THR A 506 24.53 8.45 25.66
CA THR A 506 24.26 8.69 27.08
C THR A 506 22.77 8.57 27.37
N GLU A 507 22.38 8.49 28.65
CA GLU A 507 20.96 8.52 29.06
C GLU A 507 20.23 9.77 28.56
N ARG A 508 20.91 10.93 28.55
CA ARG A 508 20.35 12.17 28.02
C ARG A 508 20.11 12.10 26.52
N ASP A 509 21.06 11.57 25.76
CA ASP A 509 20.91 11.37 24.32
C ASP A 509 19.75 10.42 24.01
N MET A 510 19.53 9.41 24.84
CA MET A 510 18.45 8.44 24.69
C MET A 510 17.06 9.07 24.93
N VAL A 511 16.95 10.08 25.76
CA VAL A 511 15.73 10.86 25.96
C VAL A 511 15.47 11.82 24.79
N GLU A 512 16.51 12.44 24.26
CA GLU A 512 16.43 13.43 23.18
C GLU A 512 16.38 12.81 21.78
N HIS A 513 17.05 11.67 21.57
CA HIS A 513 17.20 11.03 20.26
C HIS A 513 17.20 9.50 20.33
N HIS A 514 16.03 8.90 20.47
CA HIS A 514 15.88 7.46 20.25
C HIS A 514 16.24 7.06 18.80
N GLY A 515 16.59 5.81 18.59
CA GLY A 515 17.04 5.30 17.30
C GLY A 515 16.14 5.68 16.10
N PRO A 516 14.83 5.37 16.12
CA PRO A 516 13.91 5.76 15.04
C PRO A 516 13.76 7.28 14.88
N GLU A 517 13.75 8.05 15.98
CA GLU A 517 13.68 9.51 15.94
C GLU A 517 14.93 10.12 15.32
N ARG A 518 16.10 9.60 15.68
CA ARG A 518 17.37 10.03 15.06
C ARG A 518 17.36 9.77 13.56
N ALA A 519 16.92 8.58 13.14
CA ALA A 519 16.80 8.24 11.72
C ALA A 519 15.82 9.18 11.00
N ALA A 520 14.70 9.54 11.66
CA ALA A 520 13.73 10.51 11.14
C ALA A 520 14.34 11.92 10.98
N HIS A 521 15.09 12.42 11.97
CA HIS A 521 15.79 13.71 11.87
C HIS A 521 16.79 13.73 10.71
N ASP A 522 17.60 12.67 10.57
CA ASP A 522 18.56 12.57 9.47
C ASP A 522 17.86 12.49 8.11
N MET A 523 16.71 11.82 8.03
CA MET A 523 15.91 11.77 6.81
C MET A 523 15.35 13.15 6.45
N ILE A 524 14.81 13.90 7.41
CA ILE A 524 14.33 15.28 7.20
C ILE A 524 15.45 16.17 6.67
N ASN A 525 16.64 16.06 7.24
CA ASN A 525 17.81 16.82 6.78
C ASN A 525 18.23 16.43 5.36
N LEU A 526 18.17 15.14 5.03
CA LEU A 526 18.44 14.64 3.68
C LEU A 526 17.42 15.18 2.66
N ILE A 527 16.12 15.21 3.01
CA ILE A 527 15.06 15.79 2.17
C ILE A 527 15.33 17.27 1.91
N LYS A 528 15.58 18.05 2.97
CA LYS A 528 15.86 19.49 2.86
C LYS A 528 17.10 19.77 1.99
N LYS A 529 18.19 19.01 2.18
CA LYS A 529 19.40 19.11 1.36
C LYS A 529 19.10 18.82 -0.11
N THR A 530 18.37 17.74 -0.39
CA THR A 530 17.98 17.36 -1.76
C THR A 530 17.09 18.41 -2.41
N ALA A 531 16.15 18.99 -1.65
CA ALA A 531 15.29 20.07 -2.13
C ALA A 531 16.10 21.33 -2.51
N ILE A 532 17.09 21.71 -1.71
CA ILE A 532 17.99 22.84 -2.04
C ILE A 532 18.75 22.56 -3.33
N GLU A 533 19.31 21.37 -3.50
CA GLU A 533 20.05 20.95 -4.70
C GLU A 533 19.12 20.93 -5.93
N LYS A 534 17.93 20.38 -5.79
CA LYS A 534 16.91 20.35 -6.86
C LYS A 534 16.48 21.76 -7.27
N ARG A 535 16.21 22.65 -6.31
CA ARG A 535 15.87 24.04 -6.58
C ARG A 535 16.98 24.79 -7.34
N LYS A 536 18.25 24.55 -6.97
CA LYS A 536 19.41 25.16 -7.68
C LYS A 536 19.43 24.77 -9.16
N ARG A 537 19.04 23.53 -9.50
CA ARG A 537 18.97 23.04 -10.89
C ARG A 537 17.77 23.62 -11.66
N LEU A 538 16.62 23.72 -11.00
CA LEU A 538 15.38 24.17 -11.63
C LEU A 538 15.26 25.70 -11.74
N GLY A 539 15.91 26.45 -10.85
CA GLY A 539 15.91 27.92 -10.83
C GLY A 539 15.64 28.47 -9.43
N LYS A 540 16.31 29.54 -9.06
CA LYS A 540 16.24 30.13 -7.69
C LYS A 540 14.87 30.72 -7.34
N ASP A 541 14.07 31.08 -8.35
CA ASP A 541 12.75 31.71 -8.16
C ASP A 541 11.65 30.70 -7.83
N ILE A 542 11.96 29.41 -7.88
CA ILE A 542 11.03 28.35 -7.55
C ILE A 542 10.79 28.33 -6.04
N LYS A 543 9.51 28.49 -5.64
CA LYS A 543 9.08 28.54 -4.24
C LYS A 543 8.80 27.17 -3.62
N GLN A 544 8.61 26.15 -4.47
CA GLN A 544 8.26 24.79 -4.06
C GLN A 544 8.94 23.76 -4.95
N VAL A 545 9.44 22.69 -4.37
CA VAL A 545 9.93 21.50 -5.08
C VAL A 545 9.40 20.23 -4.41
N ASP A 546 9.17 19.22 -5.20
CA ASP A 546 8.83 17.89 -4.69
C ASP A 546 10.08 17.04 -4.60
N VAL A 547 10.20 16.26 -3.52
CA VAL A 547 11.26 15.28 -3.29
C VAL A 547 10.62 13.92 -3.05
N THR A 548 10.84 12.96 -3.96
CA THR A 548 10.30 11.61 -3.84
C THR A 548 11.37 10.66 -3.33
N ILE A 549 11.06 9.96 -2.26
CA ILE A 549 11.91 8.95 -1.65
C ILE A 549 11.25 7.60 -1.77
N ALA A 550 11.97 6.59 -2.23
CA ALA A 550 11.62 5.20 -2.07
C ALA A 550 12.58 4.51 -1.09
N THR A 551 12.03 3.84 -0.09
CA THR A 551 12.77 3.09 0.92
C THR A 551 12.52 1.62 0.72
N ILE A 552 13.54 0.92 0.21
CA ILE A 552 13.50 -0.51 -0.04
C ILE A 552 13.62 -1.27 1.28
N GLY A 553 12.77 -2.23 1.47
CA GLY A 553 12.85 -3.10 2.64
C GLY A 553 11.57 -3.93 2.79
N ASP A 554 11.70 -5.09 3.40
CA ASP A 554 10.58 -5.99 3.67
C ASP A 554 9.76 -5.52 4.89
N SER A 555 8.75 -6.27 5.26
CA SER A 555 7.93 -6.02 6.45
C SER A 555 8.80 -5.81 7.70
N ARG A 556 8.48 -4.78 8.50
CA ARG A 556 9.16 -4.45 9.76
C ARG A 556 10.63 -4.02 9.65
N THR A 557 11.07 -3.53 8.49
CA THR A 557 12.36 -2.82 8.40
C THR A 557 12.29 -1.36 8.88
N GLY A 558 11.11 -0.90 9.31
CA GLY A 558 10.91 0.42 9.87
C GLY A 558 10.37 1.47 8.91
N LYS A 559 9.88 1.07 7.75
CA LYS A 559 9.31 2.01 6.77
C LYS A 559 8.22 2.90 7.37
N SER A 560 7.17 2.27 7.90
CA SER A 560 6.03 2.98 8.50
C SER A 560 6.39 3.67 9.82
N GLU A 561 7.24 3.05 10.65
CA GLU A 561 7.71 3.64 11.90
C GLU A 561 8.52 4.92 11.67
N MET A 562 9.44 4.89 10.70
CA MET A 562 10.21 6.08 10.35
C MET A 562 9.32 7.20 9.81
N ALA A 563 8.31 6.88 8.99
CA ALA A 563 7.35 7.84 8.50
C ALA A 563 6.52 8.47 9.65
N GLU A 564 6.05 7.66 10.60
CA GLU A 564 5.34 8.13 11.80
C GLU A 564 6.21 9.07 12.66
N LYS A 565 7.48 8.69 12.88
CA LYS A 565 8.42 9.53 13.65
C LYS A 565 8.75 10.84 12.92
N MET A 566 8.87 10.81 11.61
CA MET A 566 9.05 12.03 10.80
C MET A 566 7.86 12.96 10.94
N GLU A 567 6.63 12.43 10.90
CA GLU A 567 5.42 13.23 11.09
C GLU A 567 5.35 13.84 12.49
N GLY A 568 5.73 13.09 13.53
CA GLY A 568 5.85 13.59 14.89
C GLY A 568 6.87 14.72 15.03
N VAL A 569 8.05 14.58 14.44
CA VAL A 569 9.12 15.60 14.45
C VAL A 569 8.68 16.86 13.68
N LEU A 570 8.01 16.70 12.54
CA LEU A 570 7.50 17.82 11.74
C LEU A 570 6.41 18.59 12.46
N SER A 571 5.48 17.89 13.14
CA SER A 571 4.42 18.54 13.91
C SER A 571 4.95 19.33 15.13
N MET A 572 6.01 18.86 15.77
CA MET A 572 6.69 19.61 16.86
C MET A 572 7.44 20.85 16.36
N SER A 573 7.88 20.85 15.09
CA SER A 573 8.57 22.02 14.50
C SER A 573 7.60 23.15 14.09
N LEU A 574 6.30 22.89 14.08
CA LEU A 574 5.26 23.87 13.71
C LEU A 574 4.61 24.54 14.94
N ILE A 575 4.94 24.11 16.16
CA ILE A 575 4.58 24.74 17.43
C ILE A 575 5.75 25.62 17.89
#